data_653f0eec4458dcff64145f1b7c3fa8aa
#
_entry.id   653f0eec4458dcff64145f1b7c3fa8aa
#
_cell.length_a   1.000
_cell.length_b   1.000
_cell.length_c   1.000
_cell.angle_alpha   90.00
_cell.angle_beta   90.00
_cell.angle_gamma   90.00
#
_symmetry.space_group_name_H-M   'P 1'
#
loop_
_entity.id
_entity.type
_entity.pdbx_description
1 polymer ?
#
loop_
_entity_poly.entity_id
_entity_poly.type
_entity_poly.pdbx_seq_one_letter_code
_entity_poly.pdbx_strand_id
1 'polypeptide(L)'
;MQYSGVDSETYAREALPRFKPKRGKAETWVKLAKEAGCVYTILTSRHHEGFNMFDSKFSDFNVKTTKGVDIVKEYAEACKKYGMKAGYYFSLLDWSHPDYDPTGSGISYPKGNYEAQKQGRRQFGNHEKYKDYLYNIFNELLTSYAPVDLVWWDFSQPGFQGDKAWNATALMKNLFEKNPKAIQNNRLYHSANHLSEGGIRVTPAWKGDYSTAEHHIPATGINGDWEACQTLNGTWGYSADNQEWKTSQALIRELIDTVSRGGNFLLNIGPMPDGSIPPESIRIFKEIGFWMKKNGEAIYGTRANPLNIELTWGRLTRKGEDITYIFVYDKPDNGELTIPCSFEGDVKAVLLGGEKTVNMSQDKTSNTPPFYIINMKMETAATGINVMGKRMIHKRSA
;
A
#
# COMPACT_ATOMS: atom_id res chain seq x y z
N MET A 1 13.52 -3.62 -17.81
CA MET A 1 12.91 -3.87 -19.14
C MET A 1 12.34 -2.59 -19.75
N GLN A 2 11.44 -1.87 -19.10
CA GLN A 2 10.79 -0.67 -19.66
C GLN A 2 11.77 0.41 -20.17
N TYR A 3 12.82 0.71 -19.41
CA TYR A 3 13.79 1.77 -19.70
C TYR A 3 15.11 1.27 -20.27
N SER A 4 15.35 -0.04 -20.28
CA SER A 4 16.65 -0.62 -20.68
C SER A 4 16.81 -0.81 -22.19
N GLY A 5 15.76 -0.64 -22.98
CA GLY A 5 15.77 -0.95 -24.40
C GLY A 5 15.80 -2.45 -24.73
N VAL A 6 15.73 -3.31 -23.73
CA VAL A 6 15.78 -4.77 -23.87
C VAL A 6 14.38 -5.31 -24.15
N ASP A 7 14.25 -6.23 -25.10
CA ASP A 7 12.99 -6.95 -25.35
C ASP A 7 12.71 -8.03 -24.27
N SER A 8 11.46 -8.52 -24.24
CA SER A 8 11.01 -9.47 -23.20
C SER A 8 11.79 -10.78 -23.23
N GLU A 9 12.15 -11.30 -24.40
CA GLU A 9 12.87 -12.57 -24.52
C GLU A 9 14.29 -12.44 -24.00
N THR A 10 14.98 -11.36 -24.39
CA THR A 10 16.33 -11.06 -23.91
C THR A 10 16.32 -10.82 -22.39
N TYR A 11 15.34 -10.06 -21.90
CA TYR A 11 15.18 -9.84 -20.45
C TYR A 11 14.99 -11.16 -19.68
N ALA A 12 14.08 -12.04 -20.16
CA ALA A 12 13.84 -13.32 -19.52
C ALA A 12 15.11 -14.19 -19.51
N ARG A 13 15.83 -14.28 -20.65
CA ARG A 13 17.08 -15.03 -20.78
C ARG A 13 18.15 -14.57 -19.80
N GLU A 14 18.22 -13.26 -19.50
CA GLU A 14 19.23 -12.69 -18.60
C GLU A 14 18.81 -12.71 -17.12
N ALA A 15 17.52 -12.52 -16.83
CA ALA A 15 17.00 -12.40 -15.47
C ALA A 15 16.74 -13.76 -14.81
N LEU A 16 16.15 -14.73 -15.54
CA LEU A 16 15.79 -16.03 -14.96
C LEU A 16 16.95 -16.80 -14.33
N PRO A 17 18.18 -16.85 -14.91
CA PRO A 17 19.28 -17.54 -14.28
C PRO A 17 19.70 -16.96 -12.93
N ARG A 18 19.37 -15.69 -12.68
CA ARG A 18 19.69 -14.98 -11.43
C ARG A 18 18.62 -15.15 -10.37
N PHE A 19 17.37 -15.44 -10.78
CA PHE A 19 16.24 -15.64 -9.88
C PHE A 19 16.27 -17.06 -9.30
N LYS A 20 16.71 -17.18 -8.06
CA LYS A 20 16.92 -18.47 -7.36
C LYS A 20 16.34 -18.43 -5.95
N PRO A 21 15.04 -18.27 -5.79
CA PRO A 21 14.42 -18.17 -4.48
C PRO A 21 14.61 -19.47 -3.70
N LYS A 22 14.98 -19.32 -2.43
CA LYS A 22 15.16 -20.45 -1.50
C LYS A 22 13.85 -20.72 -0.76
N ARG A 23 13.59 -21.98 -0.43
CA ARG A 23 12.45 -22.40 0.38
C ARG A 23 12.39 -21.67 1.72
N GLY A 24 11.18 -21.39 2.20
CA GLY A 24 10.94 -20.76 3.48
C GLY A 24 11.19 -19.24 3.51
N LYS A 25 11.55 -18.62 2.39
CA LYS A 25 11.81 -17.18 2.36
C LYS A 25 10.54 -16.36 2.45
N ALA A 26 9.45 -16.79 1.80
CA ALA A 26 8.17 -16.11 1.90
C ALA A 26 7.64 -16.09 3.35
N GLU A 27 7.90 -17.13 4.13
CA GLU A 27 7.57 -17.12 5.56
C GLU A 27 8.34 -16.02 6.33
N THR A 28 9.61 -15.78 5.99
CA THR A 28 10.39 -14.72 6.64
C THR A 28 9.85 -13.33 6.35
N TRP A 29 9.27 -13.10 5.15
CA TRP A 29 8.63 -11.84 4.80
C TRP A 29 7.39 -11.56 5.63
N VAL A 30 6.49 -12.55 5.69
CA VAL A 30 5.25 -12.44 6.46
C VAL A 30 5.52 -12.28 7.95
N LYS A 31 6.51 -13.01 8.48
CA LYS A 31 6.94 -12.89 9.89
C LYS A 31 7.46 -11.49 10.20
N LEU A 32 8.34 -10.93 9.36
CA LEU A 32 8.87 -9.58 9.53
C LEU A 32 7.76 -8.53 9.48
N ALA A 33 6.83 -8.65 8.53
CA ALA A 33 5.67 -7.76 8.44
C ALA A 33 4.81 -7.83 9.72
N LYS A 34 4.55 -9.03 10.24
CA LYS A 34 3.82 -9.21 11.50
C LYS A 34 4.54 -8.57 12.68
N GLU A 35 5.85 -8.74 12.79
CA GLU A 35 6.69 -8.14 13.83
C GLU A 35 6.71 -6.61 13.74
N ALA A 36 6.63 -6.06 12.53
CA ALA A 36 6.52 -4.61 12.28
C ALA A 36 5.13 -4.04 12.60
N GLY A 37 4.14 -4.89 12.91
CA GLY A 37 2.77 -4.46 13.21
C GLY A 37 1.85 -4.37 11.99
N CYS A 38 2.24 -4.90 10.84
CA CYS A 38 1.34 -4.97 9.69
C CYS A 38 0.17 -5.92 9.98
N VAL A 39 -1.01 -5.61 9.45
CA VAL A 39 -2.23 -6.43 9.56
C VAL A 39 -2.56 -7.14 8.25
N TYR A 40 -2.00 -6.70 7.16
CA TYR A 40 -2.08 -7.33 5.84
C TYR A 40 -0.73 -7.23 5.12
N THR A 41 -0.54 -8.08 4.14
CA THR A 41 0.58 -8.04 3.21
C THR A 41 0.07 -8.23 1.79
N ILE A 42 0.80 -7.73 0.79
CA ILE A 42 0.46 -7.91 -0.62
C ILE A 42 1.70 -8.46 -1.34
N LEU A 43 1.58 -9.66 -1.88
CA LEU A 43 2.63 -10.28 -2.67
C LEU A 43 2.45 -9.96 -4.16
N THR A 44 3.50 -9.53 -4.82
CA THR A 44 3.53 -9.46 -6.29
C THR A 44 3.49 -10.87 -6.85
N SER A 45 2.30 -11.37 -7.21
CA SER A 45 2.10 -12.70 -7.75
C SER A 45 2.53 -12.82 -9.22
N ARG A 46 2.39 -11.72 -9.97
CA ARG A 46 2.97 -11.48 -11.30
C ARG A 46 3.08 -10.00 -11.56
N HIS A 47 4.09 -9.57 -12.31
CA HIS A 47 4.30 -8.17 -12.70
C HIS A 47 4.24 -8.01 -14.23
N HIS A 48 4.51 -6.83 -14.76
CA HIS A 48 4.34 -6.47 -16.18
C HIS A 48 5.18 -7.31 -17.15
N GLU A 49 6.28 -7.90 -16.70
CA GLU A 49 7.10 -8.80 -17.53
C GLU A 49 6.44 -10.16 -17.79
N GLY A 50 5.36 -10.49 -17.05
CA GLY A 50 4.55 -11.68 -17.25
C GLY A 50 5.02 -12.93 -16.50
N PHE A 51 6.10 -12.85 -15.70
CA PHE A 51 6.54 -14.00 -14.91
C PHE A 51 5.60 -14.28 -13.75
N ASN A 52 5.11 -15.51 -13.66
CA ASN A 52 4.22 -15.95 -12.60
C ASN A 52 5.03 -16.56 -11.44
N MET A 53 4.88 -15.96 -10.24
CA MET A 53 5.55 -16.41 -9.02
C MET A 53 4.93 -17.70 -8.43
N PHE A 54 4.06 -18.36 -9.19
CA PHE A 54 3.36 -19.59 -8.85
C PHE A 54 3.37 -20.58 -10.01
N ASP A 55 3.15 -21.87 -9.72
CA ASP A 55 3.08 -22.95 -10.71
C ASP A 55 1.75 -22.88 -11.47
N SER A 56 1.76 -22.15 -12.59
CA SER A 56 0.59 -21.99 -13.44
C SER A 56 0.52 -23.04 -14.54
N LYS A 57 -0.72 -23.48 -14.85
CA LYS A 57 -1.03 -24.35 -15.98
C LYS A 57 -1.27 -23.58 -17.29
N PHE A 58 -1.40 -22.25 -17.20
CA PHE A 58 -1.75 -21.40 -18.31
C PHE A 58 -0.55 -20.63 -18.90
N SER A 59 0.62 -20.77 -18.29
CA SER A 59 1.84 -20.09 -18.75
C SER A 59 3.06 -20.95 -18.45
N ASP A 60 3.95 -21.11 -19.42
CA ASP A 60 5.27 -21.72 -19.19
C ASP A 60 6.27 -20.73 -18.56
N PHE A 61 5.94 -19.43 -18.55
CA PHE A 61 6.76 -18.40 -17.93
C PHE A 61 6.43 -18.26 -16.46
N ASN A 62 6.83 -19.24 -15.67
CA ASN A 62 6.50 -19.35 -14.24
C ASN A 62 7.63 -20.02 -13.43
N VAL A 63 7.46 -20.11 -12.10
CA VAL A 63 8.44 -20.69 -11.17
C VAL A 63 8.82 -22.13 -11.46
N LYS A 64 7.94 -22.93 -12.07
CA LYS A 64 8.24 -24.32 -12.45
C LYS A 64 9.32 -24.38 -13.53
N THR A 65 9.27 -23.48 -14.51
CA THR A 65 10.27 -23.37 -15.59
C THR A 65 11.66 -23.10 -15.03
N THR A 66 11.75 -22.34 -13.95
CA THR A 66 13.02 -22.04 -13.27
C THR A 66 13.46 -23.13 -12.31
N LYS A 67 12.68 -24.21 -12.13
CA LYS A 67 12.84 -25.20 -11.04
C LYS A 67 12.83 -24.55 -9.66
N GLY A 68 12.20 -23.39 -9.55
CA GLY A 68 12.13 -22.58 -8.34
C GLY A 68 11.07 -23.07 -7.36
N VAL A 69 10.94 -22.31 -6.29
CA VAL A 69 9.94 -22.51 -5.26
C VAL A 69 8.66 -21.83 -5.67
N ASP A 70 7.51 -22.46 -5.46
CA ASP A 70 6.21 -21.80 -5.58
C ASP A 70 6.05 -20.80 -4.42
N ILE A 71 6.42 -19.55 -4.72
CA ILE A 71 6.50 -18.46 -3.74
C ILE A 71 5.11 -18.06 -3.27
N VAL A 72 4.12 -18.07 -4.17
CA VAL A 72 2.74 -17.73 -3.83
C VAL A 72 2.16 -18.74 -2.87
N LYS A 73 2.47 -20.04 -3.05
CA LYS A 73 2.07 -21.09 -2.14
C LYS A 73 2.66 -20.92 -0.74
N GLU A 74 3.98 -20.73 -0.66
CA GLU A 74 4.65 -20.50 0.63
C GLU A 74 4.14 -19.24 1.33
N TYR A 75 3.84 -18.19 0.57
CA TYR A 75 3.29 -16.96 1.09
C TYR A 75 1.88 -17.16 1.66
N ALA A 76 0.98 -17.84 0.93
CA ALA A 76 -0.37 -18.13 1.40
C ALA A 76 -0.36 -18.95 2.69
N GLU A 77 0.48 -19.98 2.75
CA GLU A 77 0.68 -20.81 3.94
C GLU A 77 1.21 -19.98 5.13
N ALA A 78 2.17 -19.08 4.88
CA ALA A 78 2.69 -18.19 5.90
C ALA A 78 1.64 -17.19 6.41
N CYS A 79 0.87 -16.57 5.53
CA CYS A 79 -0.22 -15.68 5.93
C CYS A 79 -1.23 -16.40 6.85
N LYS A 80 -1.62 -17.62 6.48
CA LYS A 80 -2.49 -18.44 7.30
C LYS A 80 -1.85 -18.76 8.66
N LYS A 81 -0.58 -19.17 8.68
CA LYS A 81 0.18 -19.50 9.90
C LYS A 81 0.26 -18.33 10.88
N TYR A 82 0.51 -17.12 10.39
CA TYR A 82 0.71 -15.93 11.22
C TYR A 82 -0.57 -15.07 11.41
N GLY A 83 -1.72 -15.50 10.86
CA GLY A 83 -2.95 -14.72 10.94
C GLY A 83 -2.87 -13.37 10.23
N MET A 84 -2.12 -13.30 9.13
CA MET A 84 -2.00 -12.12 8.27
C MET A 84 -3.05 -12.17 7.17
N LYS A 85 -3.62 -11.01 6.83
CA LYS A 85 -4.46 -10.88 5.64
C LYS A 85 -3.60 -10.99 4.39
N ALA A 86 -3.97 -11.90 3.48
CA ALA A 86 -3.22 -12.19 2.27
C ALA A 86 -3.75 -11.40 1.09
N GLY A 87 -2.95 -10.49 0.57
CA GLY A 87 -3.20 -9.75 -0.66
C GLY A 87 -2.31 -10.23 -1.80
N TYR A 88 -2.80 -10.06 -3.02
CA TYR A 88 -2.06 -10.38 -4.23
C TYR A 88 -2.09 -9.20 -5.19
N TYR A 89 -0.90 -8.66 -5.48
CA TYR A 89 -0.72 -7.76 -6.61
C TYR A 89 -0.78 -8.57 -7.88
N PHE A 90 -1.55 -8.11 -8.84
CA PHE A 90 -1.76 -8.76 -10.11
C PHE A 90 -1.72 -7.74 -11.24
N SER A 91 -0.65 -7.81 -12.05
CA SER A 91 -0.53 -6.97 -13.23
C SER A 91 -1.55 -7.33 -14.30
N LEU A 92 -2.23 -6.33 -14.83
CA LEU A 92 -3.10 -6.46 -16.00
C LEU A 92 -2.30 -6.53 -17.29
N LEU A 93 -1.07 -5.99 -17.29
CA LEU A 93 -0.14 -6.06 -18.40
C LEU A 93 0.59 -7.40 -18.43
N ASP A 94 1.01 -7.80 -19.63
CA ASP A 94 1.97 -8.88 -19.86
C ASP A 94 2.82 -8.58 -21.08
N TRP A 95 3.98 -8.00 -20.87
CA TRP A 95 4.89 -7.63 -21.95
C TRP A 95 5.51 -8.82 -22.68
N SER A 96 5.45 -10.02 -22.10
CA SER A 96 5.96 -11.25 -22.69
C SER A 96 4.91 -12.02 -23.49
N HIS A 97 3.61 -11.87 -23.14
CA HIS A 97 2.56 -12.67 -23.75
C HIS A 97 2.38 -12.36 -25.24
N PRO A 98 2.34 -13.37 -26.13
CA PRO A 98 2.25 -13.15 -27.58
C PRO A 98 0.95 -12.47 -28.02
N ASP A 99 -0.16 -12.73 -27.31
CA ASP A 99 -1.47 -12.16 -27.63
C ASP A 99 -1.73 -10.80 -26.95
N TYR A 100 -0.81 -10.31 -26.06
CA TYR A 100 -0.95 -8.99 -25.49
C TYR A 100 -0.69 -7.91 -26.55
N ASP A 101 -1.71 -7.11 -26.83
CA ASP A 101 -1.62 -6.01 -27.78
C ASP A 101 -1.83 -4.66 -27.10
N PRO A 102 -0.77 -3.85 -26.94
CA PRO A 102 -0.85 -2.51 -26.39
C PRO A 102 -1.24 -1.45 -27.43
N THR A 103 -1.50 -1.81 -28.67
CA THR A 103 -1.72 -0.88 -29.78
C THR A 103 -2.90 0.04 -29.49
N GLY A 104 -2.69 1.34 -29.63
CA GLY A 104 -3.73 2.36 -29.37
C GLY A 104 -4.05 2.59 -27.89
N SER A 105 -3.38 1.91 -26.98
CA SER A 105 -3.64 2.02 -25.54
C SER A 105 -2.98 3.26 -24.90
N GLY A 106 -1.92 3.82 -25.50
CA GLY A 106 -1.06 4.80 -24.83
C GLY A 106 -0.27 4.24 -23.64
N ILE A 107 -0.40 2.91 -23.41
CA ILE A 107 0.25 2.22 -22.32
C ILE A 107 1.75 2.10 -22.57
N SER A 108 2.51 2.26 -21.48
CA SER A 108 3.93 1.99 -21.48
C SER A 108 4.23 0.55 -21.90
N TYR A 109 5.01 0.41 -22.96
CA TYR A 109 5.45 -0.87 -23.48
C TYR A 109 6.97 -0.84 -23.72
N PRO A 110 7.71 -1.90 -23.43
CA PRO A 110 9.16 -1.87 -23.54
C PRO A 110 9.63 -1.46 -24.94
N LYS A 111 10.53 -0.48 -24.99
CA LYS A 111 11.12 -0.01 -26.24
C LYS A 111 11.73 -1.15 -27.06
N GLY A 112 12.40 -2.10 -26.39
CA GLY A 112 12.97 -3.29 -27.04
C GLY A 112 11.94 -4.17 -27.72
N ASN A 113 10.72 -4.30 -27.15
CA ASN A 113 9.64 -5.03 -27.78
C ASN A 113 9.12 -4.33 -29.05
N TYR A 114 9.00 -3.00 -29.06
CA TYR A 114 8.66 -2.24 -30.27
C TYR A 114 9.73 -2.40 -31.36
N GLU A 115 11.00 -2.35 -30.99
CA GLU A 115 12.08 -2.57 -31.94
C GLU A 115 12.09 -4.01 -32.47
N ALA A 116 11.81 -5.00 -31.62
CA ALA A 116 11.66 -6.41 -32.06
C ALA A 116 10.48 -6.58 -33.04
N GLN A 117 9.38 -5.85 -32.80
CA GLN A 117 8.23 -5.85 -33.72
C GLN A 117 8.59 -5.23 -35.09
N LYS A 118 9.25 -4.06 -35.10
CA LYS A 118 9.70 -3.42 -36.36
C LYS A 118 10.63 -4.30 -37.17
N GLN A 119 11.42 -5.13 -36.49
CA GLN A 119 12.33 -6.10 -37.14
C GLN A 119 11.65 -7.43 -37.51
N GLY A 120 10.33 -7.54 -37.31
CA GLY A 120 9.59 -8.78 -37.63
C GLY A 120 9.88 -9.95 -36.67
N ARG A 121 10.64 -9.72 -35.58
CA ARG A 121 10.96 -10.75 -34.58
C ARG A 121 9.82 -10.96 -33.56
N ARG A 122 8.88 -10.03 -33.48
CA ARG A 122 7.70 -10.08 -32.61
C ARG A 122 6.49 -9.57 -33.37
N GLN A 123 5.34 -10.23 -33.16
CA GLN A 123 4.05 -9.75 -33.64
C GLN A 123 3.10 -9.63 -32.45
N PHE A 124 2.16 -8.70 -32.51
CA PHE A 124 1.06 -8.67 -31.57
C PHE A 124 -0.02 -9.66 -32.02
N GLY A 125 -0.52 -10.41 -31.07
CA GLY A 125 -1.57 -11.39 -31.29
C GLY A 125 -2.97 -10.80 -31.14
N ASN A 126 -3.87 -11.64 -30.67
CA ASN A 126 -5.27 -11.29 -30.47
C ASN A 126 -5.53 -10.93 -29.00
N HIS A 127 -5.78 -9.63 -28.71
CA HIS A 127 -6.01 -9.15 -27.36
C HIS A 127 -7.24 -9.80 -26.65
N GLU A 128 -8.24 -10.27 -27.42
CA GLU A 128 -9.36 -11.01 -26.84
C GLU A 128 -8.89 -12.36 -26.26
N LYS A 129 -7.96 -13.06 -26.96
CA LYS A 129 -7.32 -14.27 -26.42
C LYS A 129 -6.48 -13.96 -25.19
N TYR A 130 -5.83 -12.79 -25.17
CA TYR A 130 -5.11 -12.34 -23.98
C TYR A 130 -6.06 -12.13 -22.78
N LYS A 131 -7.25 -11.56 -22.98
CA LYS A 131 -8.25 -11.42 -21.91
C LYS A 131 -8.73 -12.77 -21.37
N ASP A 132 -8.88 -13.78 -22.22
CA ASP A 132 -9.20 -15.15 -21.80
C ASP A 132 -8.06 -15.77 -20.98
N TYR A 133 -6.81 -15.58 -21.43
CA TYR A 133 -5.64 -15.99 -20.66
C TYR A 133 -5.59 -15.29 -19.30
N LEU A 134 -5.78 -13.96 -19.26
CA LEU A 134 -5.77 -13.17 -18.05
C LEU A 134 -6.82 -13.67 -17.05
N TYR A 135 -8.02 -13.97 -17.52
CA TYR A 135 -9.09 -14.55 -16.71
C TYR A 135 -8.69 -15.91 -16.14
N ASN A 136 -8.16 -16.81 -16.96
CA ASN A 136 -7.81 -18.16 -16.56
C ASN A 136 -6.70 -18.19 -15.52
N ILE A 137 -5.65 -17.39 -15.71
CA ILE A 137 -4.52 -17.35 -14.78
C ILE A 137 -4.91 -16.67 -13.46
N PHE A 138 -5.79 -15.68 -13.49
CA PHE A 138 -6.35 -15.08 -12.29
C PHE A 138 -7.28 -16.04 -11.55
N ASN A 139 -8.14 -16.78 -12.27
CA ASN A 139 -8.98 -17.81 -11.70
C ASN A 139 -8.17 -18.91 -11.01
N GLU A 140 -7.03 -19.31 -11.58
CA GLU A 140 -6.11 -20.27 -10.98
C GLU A 140 -5.53 -19.73 -9.67
N LEU A 141 -5.11 -18.46 -9.63
CA LEU A 141 -4.63 -17.80 -8.41
C LEU A 141 -5.69 -17.84 -7.31
N LEU A 142 -6.94 -17.49 -7.62
CA LEU A 142 -8.05 -17.46 -6.67
C LEU A 142 -8.40 -18.84 -6.10
N THR A 143 -8.25 -19.90 -6.90
CA THR A 143 -8.70 -21.24 -6.52
C THR A 143 -7.62 -22.08 -5.86
N SER A 144 -6.36 -21.86 -6.21
CA SER A 144 -5.24 -22.71 -5.78
C SER A 144 -4.45 -22.13 -4.62
N TYR A 145 -4.57 -20.82 -4.36
CA TYR A 145 -3.71 -20.09 -3.43
C TYR A 145 -4.48 -19.30 -2.36
N ALA A 146 -5.54 -19.91 -1.82
CA ALA A 146 -6.28 -19.34 -0.68
C ALA A 146 -5.41 -19.25 0.59
N PRO A 147 -5.61 -18.24 1.46
CA PRO A 147 -6.66 -17.23 1.40
C PRO A 147 -6.38 -16.09 0.43
N VAL A 148 -7.45 -15.46 -0.09
CA VAL A 148 -7.38 -14.23 -0.86
C VAL A 148 -8.24 -13.19 -0.16
N ASP A 149 -7.62 -12.31 0.61
CA ASP A 149 -8.30 -11.24 1.34
C ASP A 149 -8.33 -9.93 0.55
N LEU A 150 -7.37 -9.73 -0.37
CA LEU A 150 -7.22 -8.50 -1.14
C LEU A 150 -6.59 -8.77 -2.50
N VAL A 151 -7.10 -8.08 -3.54
CA VAL A 151 -6.47 -8.04 -4.86
C VAL A 151 -6.04 -6.61 -5.19
N TRP A 152 -4.77 -6.47 -5.51
CA TRP A 152 -4.16 -5.22 -5.94
C TRP A 152 -3.91 -5.28 -7.44
N TRP A 153 -4.90 -4.80 -8.21
CA TRP A 153 -4.79 -4.68 -9.65
C TRP A 153 -3.78 -3.61 -10.03
N ASP A 154 -3.10 -3.81 -11.12
CA ASP A 154 -2.26 -2.75 -11.65
C ASP A 154 -2.35 -2.65 -13.16
N PHE A 155 -2.43 -1.47 -13.55
CA PHE A 155 -2.26 -0.80 -14.80
C PHE A 155 -3.50 -0.71 -15.70
N SER A 156 -4.34 0.28 -15.43
CA SER A 156 -5.29 0.83 -16.40
C SER A 156 -4.93 2.28 -16.75
N GLN A 157 -5.38 2.74 -17.90
CA GLN A 157 -5.21 4.12 -18.36
C GLN A 157 -6.50 4.63 -19.01
N PRO A 158 -6.73 5.95 -19.06
CA PRO A 158 -7.82 6.52 -19.84
C PRO A 158 -7.83 5.99 -21.28
N GLY A 159 -8.98 5.43 -21.69
CA GLY A 159 -9.15 4.80 -23.00
C GLY A 159 -8.74 3.31 -23.10
N PHE A 160 -8.00 2.78 -22.12
CA PHE A 160 -7.62 1.37 -22.05
C PHE A 160 -7.78 0.84 -20.61
N GLN A 161 -9.03 0.63 -20.21
CA GLN A 161 -9.44 0.24 -18.86
C GLN A 161 -10.77 -0.51 -18.89
N GLY A 162 -11.13 -1.13 -17.76
CA GLY A 162 -12.40 -1.81 -17.59
C GLY A 162 -12.61 -3.00 -18.52
N ASP A 163 -13.85 -3.22 -18.97
CA ASP A 163 -14.19 -4.38 -19.80
C ASP A 163 -13.53 -4.37 -21.17
N LYS A 164 -13.39 -3.18 -21.75
CA LYS A 164 -12.75 -3.03 -23.07
C LYS A 164 -11.31 -3.56 -23.03
N ALA A 165 -10.55 -3.23 -22.01
CA ALA A 165 -9.14 -3.60 -21.92
C ALA A 165 -8.92 -4.97 -21.27
N TRP A 166 -9.69 -5.32 -20.24
CA TRP A 166 -9.36 -6.41 -19.33
C TRP A 166 -10.48 -7.42 -19.09
N ASN A 167 -11.68 -7.22 -19.62
CA ASN A 167 -12.87 -7.97 -19.22
C ASN A 167 -13.11 -7.87 -17.70
N ALA A 168 -12.98 -6.65 -17.16
CA ALA A 168 -12.90 -6.35 -15.74
C ALA A 168 -14.13 -6.85 -14.95
N THR A 169 -15.33 -6.77 -15.53
CA THR A 169 -16.55 -7.29 -14.93
C THR A 169 -16.45 -8.79 -14.65
N ALA A 170 -15.90 -9.56 -15.59
CA ALA A 170 -15.72 -11.02 -15.40
C ALA A 170 -14.66 -11.31 -14.32
N LEU A 171 -13.56 -10.56 -14.29
CA LEU A 171 -12.53 -10.70 -13.24
C LEU A 171 -13.08 -10.41 -11.86
N MET A 172 -13.83 -9.33 -11.69
CA MET A 172 -14.46 -8.98 -10.41
C MET A 172 -15.50 -10.01 -9.97
N LYS A 173 -16.36 -10.45 -10.90
CA LYS A 173 -17.36 -11.46 -10.62
C LYS A 173 -16.70 -12.75 -10.12
N ASN A 174 -15.63 -13.20 -10.80
CA ASN A 174 -14.85 -14.37 -10.39
C ASN A 174 -14.24 -14.19 -8.98
N LEU A 175 -13.69 -12.99 -8.67
CA LEU A 175 -13.15 -12.69 -7.35
C LEU A 175 -14.23 -12.86 -6.26
N PHE A 176 -15.36 -12.20 -6.40
CA PHE A 176 -16.39 -12.17 -5.36
C PHE A 176 -17.22 -13.45 -5.24
N GLU A 177 -17.35 -14.22 -6.32
CA GLU A 177 -17.94 -15.55 -6.27
C GLU A 177 -17.10 -16.52 -5.42
N LYS A 178 -15.79 -16.45 -5.51
CA LYS A 178 -14.86 -17.33 -4.81
C LYS A 178 -14.42 -16.80 -3.45
N ASN A 179 -14.29 -15.50 -3.33
CA ASN A 179 -13.79 -14.81 -2.15
C ASN A 179 -14.71 -13.61 -1.81
N PRO A 180 -15.95 -13.83 -1.31
CA PRO A 180 -16.96 -12.77 -1.16
C PRO A 180 -16.60 -11.70 -0.15
N LYS A 181 -15.58 -11.91 0.68
CA LYS A 181 -15.05 -10.93 1.65
C LYS A 181 -13.77 -10.24 1.18
N ALA A 182 -13.26 -10.62 0.02
CA ALA A 182 -12.08 -9.95 -0.54
C ALA A 182 -12.40 -8.49 -0.90
N ILE A 183 -11.40 -7.65 -0.78
CA ILE A 183 -11.45 -6.27 -1.27
C ILE A 183 -10.47 -6.09 -2.43
N GLN A 184 -10.68 -5.05 -3.22
CA GLN A 184 -9.81 -4.72 -4.35
C GLN A 184 -9.58 -3.22 -4.46
N ASN A 185 -8.44 -2.81 -5.03
CA ASN A 185 -8.22 -1.43 -5.39
C ASN A 185 -9.01 -1.04 -6.67
N ASN A 186 -8.96 0.24 -7.03
CA ASN A 186 -9.71 0.77 -8.18
C ASN A 186 -8.99 0.64 -9.54
N ARG A 187 -7.82 0.01 -9.61
CA ARG A 187 -6.97 0.04 -10.81
C ARG A 187 -7.40 -0.86 -11.97
N LEU A 188 -8.51 -1.60 -11.85
CA LEU A 188 -9.18 -2.18 -13.02
C LEU A 188 -9.79 -1.13 -13.94
N TYR A 189 -10.16 0.03 -13.39
CA TYR A 189 -10.86 1.11 -14.08
C TYR A 189 -10.15 2.45 -14.07
N HIS A 190 -9.13 2.62 -13.18
CA HIS A 190 -8.44 3.89 -13.00
C HIS A 190 -6.92 3.71 -13.07
N SER A 191 -6.23 4.75 -13.52
CA SER A 191 -4.77 4.82 -13.37
C SER A 191 -4.37 5.22 -11.94
N ALA A 192 -3.10 5.01 -11.61
CA ALA A 192 -2.51 5.41 -10.32
C ALA A 192 -2.74 6.88 -9.93
N ASN A 193 -2.95 7.74 -10.92
CA ASN A 193 -3.09 9.19 -10.74
C ASN A 193 -4.54 9.68 -10.71
N HIS A 194 -5.53 8.80 -10.89
CA HIS A 194 -6.95 9.14 -10.80
C HIS A 194 -7.45 8.94 -9.37
N LEU A 195 -7.25 9.95 -8.54
CA LEU A 195 -7.59 9.95 -7.12
C LEU A 195 -9.05 10.35 -6.83
N SER A 196 -9.81 10.78 -7.85
CA SER A 196 -11.11 11.44 -7.64
C SER A 196 -12.30 10.52 -7.44
N GLU A 197 -12.16 9.22 -7.67
CA GLU A 197 -13.30 8.28 -7.67
C GLU A 197 -12.99 7.00 -6.88
N GLY A 198 -12.25 7.12 -5.78
CA GLY A 198 -11.94 5.96 -4.95
C GLY A 198 -13.10 5.47 -4.12
N GLY A 199 -13.12 4.19 -3.87
CA GLY A 199 -13.88 3.58 -2.81
C GLY A 199 -15.40 3.54 -2.97
N ILE A 200 -15.96 4.00 -4.10
CA ILE A 200 -17.40 3.99 -4.30
C ILE A 200 -17.80 2.70 -5.02
N ARG A 201 -18.46 1.83 -4.31
CA ARG A 201 -19.21 0.71 -4.89
C ARG A 201 -20.43 1.27 -5.63
N VAL A 202 -20.29 1.54 -6.91
CA VAL A 202 -21.41 1.98 -7.74
C VAL A 202 -22.02 0.77 -8.43
N THR A 203 -23.25 0.43 -8.08
CA THR A 203 -24.03 -0.58 -8.79
C THR A 203 -24.44 -0.02 -10.16
N PRO A 204 -24.29 -0.76 -11.29
CA PRO A 204 -23.94 -2.17 -11.37
C PRO A 204 -22.43 -2.45 -11.53
N ALA A 205 -21.59 -1.45 -11.71
CA ALA A 205 -20.15 -1.66 -11.93
C ALA A 205 -19.34 -1.24 -10.70
N TRP A 206 -18.68 -2.17 -10.06
CA TRP A 206 -17.74 -1.93 -8.98
C TRP A 206 -16.44 -1.38 -9.53
N LYS A 207 -16.08 -0.16 -9.19
CA LYS A 207 -14.82 0.44 -9.64
C LYS A 207 -13.66 0.21 -8.69
N GLY A 208 -13.85 -0.54 -7.63
CA GLY A 208 -12.91 -0.86 -6.55
C GLY A 208 -13.46 -0.47 -5.18
N ASP A 209 -12.89 -1.07 -4.15
CA ASP A 209 -13.25 -0.81 -2.75
C ASP A 209 -12.45 0.37 -2.18
N TYR A 210 -11.26 0.65 -2.72
CA TYR A 210 -10.42 1.75 -2.30
C TYR A 210 -9.54 2.30 -3.43
N SER A 211 -9.14 3.56 -3.29
CA SER A 211 -8.19 4.23 -4.20
C SER A 211 -6.75 4.03 -3.77
N THR A 212 -5.82 4.22 -4.70
CA THR A 212 -4.38 4.15 -4.41
C THR A 212 -3.68 5.47 -4.74
N ALA A 213 -2.76 5.89 -3.89
CA ALA A 213 -1.82 6.99 -4.11
C ALA A 213 -0.39 6.44 -4.11
N GLU A 214 0.32 6.61 -5.23
CA GLU A 214 1.65 6.02 -5.43
C GLU A 214 2.74 7.07 -5.29
N HIS A 215 3.72 6.82 -4.41
CA HIS A 215 4.84 7.71 -4.11
C HIS A 215 4.47 9.09 -3.57
N HIS A 216 3.21 9.31 -3.20
CA HIS A 216 2.79 10.57 -2.56
C HIS A 216 1.68 10.33 -1.55
N ILE A 217 1.51 11.28 -0.63
CA ILE A 217 0.42 11.30 0.34
C ILE A 217 -0.39 12.57 0.04
N PRO A 218 -1.63 12.46 -0.45
CA PRO A 218 -2.45 13.62 -0.77
C PRO A 218 -2.64 14.54 0.45
N ALA A 219 -2.41 15.82 0.30
CA ALA A 219 -2.46 16.79 1.41
C ALA A 219 -3.82 16.80 2.15
N THR A 220 -4.91 16.65 1.40
CA THR A 220 -6.28 16.62 1.96
C THR A 220 -6.83 15.21 2.17
N GLY A 221 -6.02 14.15 1.91
CA GLY A 221 -6.51 12.78 1.78
C GLY A 221 -7.33 12.59 0.50
N ILE A 222 -8.00 11.45 0.42
CA ILE A 222 -8.91 11.10 -0.70
C ILE A 222 -10.28 10.82 -0.10
N ASN A 223 -11.34 11.23 -0.80
CA ASN A 223 -12.70 10.91 -0.37
C ASN A 223 -12.96 9.41 -0.51
N GLY A 224 -13.45 8.77 0.54
CA GLY A 224 -13.61 7.31 0.64
C GLY A 224 -12.37 6.60 1.20
N ASP A 225 -12.35 5.28 1.08
CA ASP A 225 -11.21 4.48 1.54
C ASP A 225 -10.06 4.57 0.52
N TRP A 226 -8.84 4.69 1.03
CA TRP A 226 -7.65 4.82 0.19
C TRP A 226 -6.39 4.26 0.85
N GLU A 227 -5.37 4.02 0.04
CA GLU A 227 -4.08 3.48 0.44
C GLU A 227 -2.94 4.29 -0.20
N ALA A 228 -1.97 4.70 0.59
CA ALA A 228 -0.69 5.21 0.08
C ALA A 228 0.32 4.07 -0.02
N CYS A 229 0.85 3.82 -1.21
CA CYS A 229 1.93 2.86 -1.40
C CYS A 229 3.28 3.55 -1.58
N GLN A 230 4.24 3.15 -0.75
CA GLN A 230 5.54 3.78 -0.62
C GLN A 230 6.67 2.75 -0.66
N THR A 231 7.87 3.20 -0.98
CA THR A 231 9.08 2.38 -0.99
C THR A 231 10.04 2.79 0.13
N LEU A 232 10.94 1.88 0.49
CA LEU A 232 12.01 2.14 1.46
C LEU A 232 13.14 3.01 0.89
N ASN A 233 13.36 2.94 -0.44
CA ASN A 233 14.53 3.54 -1.10
C ASN A 233 14.24 4.03 -2.53
N GLY A 234 12.97 4.31 -2.87
CA GLY A 234 12.57 4.80 -4.18
C GLY A 234 12.47 3.73 -5.28
N THR A 235 12.76 2.45 -4.98
CA THR A 235 12.60 1.34 -5.93
C THR A 235 11.61 0.30 -5.41
N TRP A 236 10.74 -0.23 -6.29
CA TRP A 236 9.81 -1.30 -5.94
C TRP A 236 10.53 -2.64 -5.79
N GLY A 237 11.32 -3.02 -6.77
CA GLY A 237 12.14 -4.21 -6.72
C GLY A 237 13.49 -3.97 -6.05
N TYR A 238 14.19 -5.06 -5.71
CA TYR A 238 15.55 -4.98 -5.22
C TYR A 238 16.51 -4.37 -6.27
N SER A 239 17.29 -3.42 -5.83
CA SER A 239 18.42 -2.86 -6.58
C SER A 239 19.67 -2.89 -5.72
N ALA A 240 20.71 -3.56 -6.19
CA ALA A 240 21.98 -3.64 -5.47
C ALA A 240 22.70 -2.28 -5.41
N ASP A 241 22.47 -1.45 -6.42
CA ASP A 241 23.14 -0.15 -6.55
C ASP A 241 22.43 0.97 -5.79
N ASN A 242 21.18 0.74 -5.35
CA ASN A 242 20.41 1.74 -4.61
C ASN A 242 20.60 1.56 -3.11
N GLN A 243 21.35 2.48 -2.50
CA GLN A 243 21.63 2.54 -1.06
C GLN A 243 20.99 3.74 -0.37
N GLU A 244 20.08 4.46 -1.05
CA GLU A 244 19.41 5.66 -0.54
C GLU A 244 18.19 5.30 0.33
N TRP A 245 18.41 4.69 1.47
CA TRP A 245 17.36 4.24 2.36
C TRP A 245 16.73 5.40 3.14
N LYS A 246 15.40 5.46 3.16
CA LYS A 246 14.66 6.31 4.10
C LYS A 246 14.92 5.87 5.53
N THR A 247 14.95 6.82 6.46
CA THR A 247 15.02 6.49 7.88
C THR A 247 13.69 5.91 8.37
N SER A 248 13.72 5.08 9.41
CA SER A 248 12.50 4.58 10.07
C SER A 248 11.63 5.72 10.59
N GLN A 249 12.23 6.82 11.07
CA GLN A 249 11.52 8.00 11.51
C GLN A 249 10.76 8.68 10.36
N ALA A 250 11.37 8.82 9.17
CA ALA A 250 10.70 9.38 8.00
C ALA A 250 9.49 8.50 7.60
N LEU A 251 9.65 7.18 7.59
CA LEU A 251 8.58 6.24 7.25
C LEU A 251 7.46 6.21 8.29
N ILE A 252 7.78 6.36 9.58
CA ILE A 252 6.78 6.51 10.64
C ILE A 252 6.00 7.83 10.45
N ARG A 253 6.66 8.92 10.06
CA ARG A 253 5.98 10.18 9.72
C ARG A 253 5.06 10.01 8.50
N GLU A 254 5.50 9.30 7.45
CA GLU A 254 4.66 8.95 6.29
C GLU A 254 3.43 8.10 6.68
N LEU A 255 3.59 7.13 7.58
CA LEU A 255 2.50 6.36 8.15
C LEU A 255 1.50 7.26 8.90
N ILE A 256 1.99 8.11 9.79
CA ILE A 256 1.16 9.05 10.56
C ILE A 256 0.44 10.04 9.64
N ASP A 257 1.14 10.59 8.65
CA ASP A 257 0.57 11.49 7.64
C ASP A 257 -0.57 10.81 6.87
N THR A 258 -0.39 9.55 6.48
CA THR A 258 -1.40 8.77 5.78
C THR A 258 -2.63 8.53 6.64
N VAL A 259 -2.47 8.01 7.86
CA VAL A 259 -3.62 7.68 8.74
C VAL A 259 -4.33 8.91 9.26
N SER A 260 -3.62 10.03 9.48
CA SER A 260 -4.23 11.30 9.88
C SER A 260 -5.12 11.91 8.81
N ARG A 261 -4.98 11.45 7.57
CA ARG A 261 -5.81 11.82 6.42
C ARG A 261 -6.80 10.71 6.02
N GLY A 262 -6.93 9.68 6.86
CA GLY A 262 -7.90 8.60 6.69
C GLY A 262 -7.48 7.48 5.75
N GLY A 263 -6.19 7.43 5.36
CA GLY A 263 -5.65 6.40 4.47
C GLY A 263 -5.05 5.21 5.20
N ASN A 264 -4.79 4.16 4.45
CA ASN A 264 -4.00 3.00 4.84
C ASN A 264 -2.60 3.10 4.23
N PHE A 265 -1.59 2.58 4.91
CA PHE A 265 -0.20 2.69 4.49
C PHE A 265 0.35 1.34 4.06
N LEU A 266 0.76 1.24 2.79
CA LEU A 266 1.41 0.08 2.21
C LEU A 266 2.89 0.39 1.99
N LEU A 267 3.78 -0.28 2.74
CA LEU A 267 5.23 -0.11 2.65
C LEU A 267 5.86 -1.30 1.94
N ASN A 268 6.51 -1.03 0.82
CA ASN A 268 7.09 -2.07 -0.04
C ASN A 268 8.47 -2.52 0.43
N ILE A 269 8.73 -3.81 0.30
CA ILE A 269 10.06 -4.44 0.41
C ILE A 269 10.40 -5.09 -0.92
N GLY A 270 11.64 -4.90 -1.40
CA GLY A 270 12.20 -5.63 -2.54
C GLY A 270 13.13 -6.76 -2.07
N PRO A 271 12.68 -8.02 -2.00
CA PRO A 271 13.58 -9.14 -1.67
C PRO A 271 14.66 -9.34 -2.73
N MET A 272 15.82 -9.81 -2.29
CA MET A 272 16.93 -10.19 -3.17
C MET A 272 16.55 -11.41 -4.05
N PRO A 273 17.29 -11.69 -5.13
CA PRO A 273 16.97 -12.79 -6.05
C PRO A 273 16.90 -14.20 -5.41
N ASP A 274 17.53 -14.40 -4.25
CA ASP A 274 17.44 -15.64 -3.47
C ASP A 274 16.26 -15.65 -2.47
N GLY A 275 15.43 -14.59 -2.46
CA GLY A 275 14.31 -14.38 -1.56
C GLY A 275 14.70 -13.82 -0.19
N SER A 276 15.95 -13.55 0.08
CA SER A 276 16.36 -12.91 1.34
C SER A 276 15.96 -11.43 1.36
N ILE A 277 15.61 -10.92 2.53
CA ILE A 277 15.32 -9.50 2.72
C ILE A 277 16.65 -8.76 2.91
N PRO A 278 16.86 -7.60 2.27
CA PRO A 278 18.04 -6.76 2.53
C PRO A 278 18.18 -6.44 4.03
N PRO A 279 19.40 -6.49 4.59
CA PRO A 279 19.61 -6.23 6.03
C PRO A 279 19.05 -4.89 6.49
N GLU A 280 19.16 -3.85 5.65
CA GLU A 280 18.66 -2.51 5.96
C GLU A 280 17.12 -2.49 6.06
N SER A 281 16.42 -3.20 5.15
CA SER A 281 14.97 -3.35 5.24
C SER A 281 14.57 -4.05 6.55
N ILE A 282 15.31 -5.08 6.97
CA ILE A 282 15.06 -5.78 8.24
C ILE A 282 15.21 -4.81 9.42
N ARG A 283 16.29 -4.01 9.43
CA ARG A 283 16.54 -3.02 10.48
C ARG A 283 15.40 -2.01 10.57
N ILE A 284 15.02 -1.41 9.45
CA ILE A 284 13.95 -0.42 9.36
C ILE A 284 12.62 -0.99 9.87
N PHE A 285 12.23 -2.18 9.40
CA PHE A 285 10.98 -2.81 9.82
C PHE A 285 10.96 -3.16 11.32
N LYS A 286 12.08 -3.58 11.89
CA LYS A 286 12.19 -3.81 13.34
C LYS A 286 12.03 -2.51 14.15
N GLU A 287 12.62 -1.42 13.70
CA GLU A 287 12.49 -0.12 14.33
C GLU A 287 11.04 0.40 14.27
N ILE A 288 10.37 0.25 13.10
CA ILE A 288 8.94 0.55 12.96
C ILE A 288 8.12 -0.33 13.91
N GLY A 289 8.41 -1.63 13.99
CA GLY A 289 7.71 -2.55 14.88
C GLY A 289 7.86 -2.19 16.36
N PHE A 290 9.04 -1.76 16.77
CA PHE A 290 9.27 -1.27 18.13
C PHE A 290 8.42 -0.03 18.43
N TRP A 291 8.33 0.91 17.49
CA TRP A 291 7.48 2.09 17.60
C TRP A 291 5.99 1.73 17.62
N MET A 292 5.55 0.84 16.72
CA MET A 292 4.15 0.37 16.62
C MET A 292 3.68 -0.34 17.90
N LYS A 293 4.57 -1.08 18.57
CA LYS A 293 4.27 -1.73 19.83
C LYS A 293 3.85 -0.75 20.94
N LYS A 294 4.41 0.47 20.91
CA LYS A 294 4.11 1.53 21.88
C LYS A 294 2.97 2.43 21.43
N ASN A 295 2.85 2.70 20.13
CA ASN A 295 2.00 3.75 19.59
C ASN A 295 0.88 3.23 18.67
N GLY A 296 0.80 1.93 18.41
CA GLY A 296 -0.15 1.33 17.49
C GLY A 296 -1.62 1.61 17.81
N GLU A 297 -1.94 1.85 19.08
CA GLU A 297 -3.28 2.25 19.50
C GLU A 297 -3.76 3.52 18.80
N ALA A 298 -2.84 4.45 18.51
CA ALA A 298 -3.10 5.72 17.83
C ALA A 298 -3.14 5.58 16.29
N ILE A 299 -2.87 4.39 15.77
CA ILE A 299 -2.87 4.05 14.35
C ILE A 299 -4.06 3.13 14.02
N TYR A 300 -4.19 2.00 14.73
CA TYR A 300 -5.19 0.98 14.38
C TYR A 300 -6.62 1.42 14.71
N GLY A 301 -7.49 1.33 13.70
CA GLY A 301 -8.92 1.62 13.86
C GLY A 301 -9.22 3.09 14.11
N THR A 302 -8.28 3.97 13.81
CA THR A 302 -8.48 5.41 13.87
C THR A 302 -9.11 5.97 12.59
N ARG A 303 -9.56 7.21 12.66
CA ARG A 303 -10.12 8.00 11.57
C ARG A 303 -9.28 9.24 11.36
N ALA A 304 -9.48 9.90 10.23
CA ALA A 304 -8.81 11.14 9.87
C ALA A 304 -8.91 12.21 10.96
N ASN A 305 -8.00 13.17 10.89
CA ASN A 305 -8.00 14.38 11.69
C ASN A 305 -9.41 15.05 11.66
N PRO A 306 -10.07 15.21 12.81
CA PRO A 306 -11.41 15.77 12.88
C PRO A 306 -11.45 17.29 12.62
N LEU A 307 -10.32 17.97 12.67
CA LEU A 307 -10.24 19.44 12.55
C LEU A 307 -10.15 19.93 11.12
N ASN A 308 -9.80 19.06 10.19
CA ASN A 308 -9.53 19.39 8.78
C ASN A 308 -8.54 20.55 8.58
N ILE A 309 -7.57 20.68 9.52
CA ILE A 309 -6.48 21.66 9.48
C ILE A 309 -5.14 20.95 9.55
N GLU A 310 -4.13 21.50 8.92
CA GLU A 310 -2.76 21.04 9.10
C GLU A 310 -2.10 21.74 10.28
N LEU A 311 -1.50 20.93 11.16
CA LEU A 311 -0.63 21.41 12.22
C LEU A 311 0.81 21.37 11.71
N THR A 312 1.55 22.46 11.86
CA THR A 312 2.95 22.56 11.42
C THR A 312 3.88 21.64 12.23
N TRP A 313 3.53 21.38 13.47
CA TRP A 313 4.33 20.64 14.44
C TRP A 313 3.91 19.16 14.60
N GLY A 314 2.82 18.72 13.97
CA GLY A 314 2.33 17.36 14.18
C GLY A 314 1.08 16.97 13.41
N ARG A 315 0.46 15.87 13.83
CA ARG A 315 -0.78 15.32 13.23
C ARG A 315 -1.73 14.81 14.29
N LEU A 316 -2.99 14.66 13.88
CA LEU A 316 -4.06 14.15 14.74
C LEU A 316 -4.73 12.94 14.10
N THR A 317 -5.11 11.96 14.93
CA THR A 317 -6.06 10.91 14.55
C THR A 317 -7.15 10.82 15.62
N ARG A 318 -8.29 10.22 15.27
CA ARG A 318 -9.42 10.07 16.18
C ARG A 318 -9.88 8.63 16.26
N LYS A 319 -10.19 8.15 17.45
CA LYS A 319 -10.78 6.84 17.70
C LYS A 319 -12.11 6.99 18.44
N GLY A 320 -13.20 6.54 17.79
CA GLY A 320 -14.54 6.84 18.29
C GLY A 320 -14.84 8.34 18.28
N GLU A 321 -15.63 8.79 19.23
CA GLU A 321 -15.97 10.20 19.40
C GLU A 321 -15.14 10.89 20.48
N ASP A 322 -14.57 10.12 21.40
CA ASP A 322 -14.03 10.62 22.67
C ASP A 322 -12.50 10.65 22.73
N ILE A 323 -11.80 10.00 21.80
CA ILE A 323 -10.34 9.90 21.87
C ILE A 323 -9.71 10.56 20.66
N THR A 324 -8.84 11.54 20.92
CA THR A 324 -7.97 12.15 19.90
C THR A 324 -6.52 11.84 20.24
N TYR A 325 -5.79 11.27 19.29
CA TYR A 325 -4.36 11.08 19.39
C TYR A 325 -3.63 12.22 18.72
N ILE A 326 -2.58 12.70 19.36
CA ILE A 326 -1.74 13.80 18.89
C ILE A 326 -0.33 13.26 18.69
N PHE A 327 0.16 13.34 17.49
CA PHE A 327 1.55 13.02 17.15
C PHE A 327 2.34 14.31 17.05
N VAL A 328 3.38 14.42 17.85
CA VAL A 328 4.28 15.58 17.85
C VAL A 328 5.52 15.22 17.09
N TYR A 329 5.77 15.90 15.96
CA TYR A 329 6.93 15.68 15.10
C TYR A 329 8.16 16.41 15.64
N ASP A 330 7.96 17.66 16.02
CA ASP A 330 9.02 18.53 16.48
C ASP A 330 8.57 19.21 17.78
N LYS A 331 9.43 19.16 18.79
CA LYS A 331 9.15 19.80 20.06
C LYS A 331 9.30 21.31 19.90
N PRO A 332 8.28 22.11 20.24
CA PRO A 332 8.42 23.55 20.23
C PRO A 332 9.41 24.04 21.31
N ASP A 333 10.15 25.09 21.02
CA ASP A 333 11.21 25.62 21.89
C ASP A 333 10.67 26.03 23.27
N ASN A 334 9.47 26.60 23.31
CA ASN A 334 8.80 26.98 24.55
C ASN A 334 8.14 25.81 25.29
N GLY A 335 8.12 24.61 24.69
CA GLY A 335 7.46 23.42 25.27
C GLY A 335 5.93 23.45 25.20
N GLU A 336 5.33 24.40 24.48
CA GLU A 336 3.88 24.58 24.36
C GLU A 336 3.38 24.15 22.97
N LEU A 337 2.31 23.36 22.94
CA LEU A 337 1.62 22.96 21.71
C LEU A 337 0.21 23.56 21.72
N THR A 338 -0.12 24.32 20.69
CA THR A 338 -1.46 24.89 20.54
C THR A 338 -2.30 24.05 19.59
N ILE A 339 -3.48 23.61 20.07
CA ILE A 339 -4.47 22.91 19.26
C ILE A 339 -5.65 23.86 19.06
N PRO A 340 -5.95 24.24 17.80
CA PRO A 340 -7.02 25.20 17.52
C PRO A 340 -8.40 24.51 17.51
N CYS A 341 -8.81 24.00 18.65
CA CYS A 341 -10.13 23.38 18.85
C CYS A 341 -10.57 23.52 20.30
N SER A 342 -11.85 23.24 20.55
CA SER A 342 -12.38 23.05 21.91
C SER A 342 -12.78 21.59 22.11
N PHE A 343 -12.68 21.14 23.36
CA PHE A 343 -13.20 19.85 23.81
C PHE A 343 -14.36 20.09 24.77
N GLU A 344 -15.38 19.24 24.72
CA GLU A 344 -16.47 19.27 25.69
C GLU A 344 -16.10 18.48 26.96
N GLY A 345 -16.53 19.00 28.12
CA GLY A 345 -16.38 18.33 29.41
C GLY A 345 -14.96 18.34 29.95
N ASP A 346 -14.69 17.42 30.88
CA ASP A 346 -13.38 17.27 31.50
C ASP A 346 -12.40 16.63 30.50
N VAL A 347 -11.32 17.34 30.22
CA VAL A 347 -10.30 16.89 29.28
C VAL A 347 -9.07 16.41 30.04
N LYS A 348 -8.64 15.20 29.71
CA LYS A 348 -7.40 14.62 30.23
C LYS A 348 -6.45 14.28 29.12
N ALA A 349 -5.21 14.76 29.21
CA ALA A 349 -4.12 14.37 28.29
C ALA A 349 -3.14 13.44 28.99
N VAL A 350 -2.75 12.37 28.31
CA VAL A 350 -1.80 11.35 28.81
C VAL A 350 -0.80 11.02 27.71
N LEU A 351 0.46 10.80 28.08
CA LEU A 351 1.44 10.27 27.16
C LEU A 351 1.06 8.83 26.77
N LEU A 352 1.07 8.52 25.48
CA LEU A 352 0.78 7.18 25.02
C LEU A 352 1.88 6.20 25.46
N GLY A 353 1.46 5.06 26.00
CA GLY A 353 2.37 4.06 26.56
C GLY A 353 2.88 4.36 27.96
N GLY A 354 2.30 5.37 28.66
CA GLY A 354 2.63 5.71 30.05
C GLY A 354 1.43 6.28 30.81
N GLU A 355 1.54 6.34 32.14
CA GLU A 355 0.51 6.94 33.01
C GLU A 355 0.73 8.46 33.24
N LYS A 356 1.76 9.03 32.60
CA LYS A 356 2.16 10.42 32.83
C LYS A 356 1.14 11.38 32.23
N THR A 357 0.43 12.11 33.11
CA THR A 357 -0.50 13.16 32.70
C THR A 357 0.26 14.36 32.14
N VAL A 358 -0.27 14.92 31.06
CA VAL A 358 0.22 16.13 30.40
C VAL A 358 -0.71 17.28 30.79
N ASN A 359 -0.15 18.40 31.23
CA ASN A 359 -0.95 19.55 31.61
C ASN A 359 -1.55 20.20 30.35
N MET A 360 -2.86 20.45 30.44
CA MET A 360 -3.61 21.19 29.42
C MET A 360 -4.24 22.42 30.05
N SER A 361 -4.19 23.53 29.33
CA SER A 361 -4.93 24.74 29.71
C SER A 361 -5.74 25.24 28.52
N GLN A 362 -6.92 25.78 28.78
CA GLN A 362 -7.75 26.41 27.74
C GLN A 362 -7.49 27.92 27.78
N ASP A 363 -7.06 28.47 26.65
CA ASP A 363 -7.02 29.93 26.48
C ASP A 363 -8.44 30.46 26.26
N LYS A 364 -8.95 31.22 27.24
CA LYS A 364 -10.27 31.85 27.16
C LYS A 364 -10.20 33.32 26.77
N THR A 365 -9.02 33.86 26.47
CA THR A 365 -8.80 35.30 26.31
C THR A 365 -8.96 35.80 24.90
N SER A 366 -9.02 34.92 23.86
CA SER A 366 -9.15 35.35 22.50
C SER A 366 -10.60 35.25 21.98
N ASN A 367 -11.04 36.23 21.18
CA ASN A 367 -12.31 36.20 20.43
C ASN A 367 -12.34 35.17 19.28
N THR A 368 -11.27 34.42 19.08
CA THR A 368 -11.15 33.26 18.20
C THR A 368 -11.59 31.99 18.95
N PRO A 369 -11.93 30.89 18.25
CA PRO A 369 -12.30 29.66 18.92
C PRO A 369 -11.27 29.27 19.98
N PRO A 370 -11.71 28.79 21.17
CA PRO A 370 -10.83 28.52 22.29
C PRO A 370 -9.70 27.55 21.85
N PHE A 371 -8.47 27.93 22.19
CA PHE A 371 -7.30 27.09 21.97
C PHE A 371 -6.99 26.30 23.24
N TYR A 372 -6.57 25.04 23.06
CA TYR A 372 -5.95 24.28 24.12
C TYR A 372 -4.42 24.38 24.03
N ILE A 373 -3.78 24.80 25.09
CA ILE A 373 -2.33 24.81 25.21
C ILE A 373 -1.94 23.56 25.99
N ILE A 374 -1.13 22.71 25.35
CA ILE A 374 -0.57 21.52 25.99
C ILE A 374 0.87 21.83 26.38
N ASN A 375 1.13 21.89 27.68
CA ASN A 375 2.47 22.07 28.23
C ASN A 375 3.18 20.73 28.34
N MET A 376 4.24 20.53 27.59
CA MET A 376 4.96 19.27 27.51
C MET A 376 6.42 19.39 27.95
N LYS A 377 6.78 18.61 28.99
CA LYS A 377 8.17 18.19 29.21
C LYS A 377 8.40 16.88 28.43
N MET A 378 8.87 16.97 27.19
CA MET A 378 9.21 15.77 26.39
C MET A 378 10.71 15.53 26.38
N GLU A 379 11.08 14.26 26.54
CA GLU A 379 12.48 13.82 26.49
C GLU A 379 12.90 13.32 25.08
N THR A 380 11.93 12.96 24.21
CA THR A 380 12.22 12.44 22.86
C THR A 380 11.16 12.85 21.82
N ALA A 381 11.58 13.07 20.57
CA ALA A 381 10.69 13.33 19.42
C ALA A 381 9.84 12.11 19.02
N ALA A 382 8.65 12.35 18.42
CA ALA A 382 7.68 11.37 17.96
C ALA A 382 7.00 10.55 19.09
N THR A 383 6.53 11.20 20.14
CA THR A 383 5.70 10.58 21.18
C THR A 383 4.23 10.87 20.92
N GLY A 384 3.39 9.84 20.90
CA GLY A 384 1.93 9.99 20.84
C GLY A 384 1.38 10.49 22.17
N ILE A 385 0.43 11.42 22.12
CA ILE A 385 -0.34 11.89 23.26
C ILE A 385 -1.80 11.48 23.04
N ASN A 386 -2.39 10.91 24.07
CA ASN A 386 -3.81 10.60 24.12
C ASN A 386 -4.56 11.73 24.84
N VAL A 387 -5.50 12.36 24.18
CA VAL A 387 -6.41 13.35 24.78
C VAL A 387 -7.79 12.73 24.84
N MET A 388 -8.24 12.43 26.05
CA MET A 388 -9.59 11.95 26.33
C MET A 388 -10.47 13.14 26.71
N GLY A 389 -11.49 13.43 25.92
CA GLY A 389 -12.50 14.44 26.17
C GLY A 389 -13.79 14.10 25.44
N LYS A 390 -14.94 14.38 26.05
CA LYS A 390 -16.22 14.19 25.38
C LYS A 390 -16.32 15.19 24.22
N ARG A 391 -16.31 14.67 23.01
CA ARG A 391 -16.58 15.35 21.75
C ARG A 391 -15.80 16.65 21.48
N MET A 392 -15.00 16.62 20.43
CA MET A 392 -14.35 17.79 19.85
C MET A 392 -15.37 18.62 19.08
N ILE A 393 -15.55 19.90 19.42
CA ILE A 393 -16.46 20.80 18.70
C ILE A 393 -15.67 21.69 17.75
N HIS A 394 -16.01 21.63 16.49
CA HIS A 394 -15.64 22.63 15.50
C HIS A 394 -16.83 23.57 15.31
N LYS A 395 -16.75 24.83 15.77
CA LYS A 395 -17.66 25.86 15.31
C LYS A 395 -17.31 26.18 13.85
N ARG A 396 -18.13 25.74 12.90
CA ARG A 396 -18.11 26.31 11.55
C ARG A 396 -18.31 27.81 11.68
N SER A 397 -17.35 28.60 11.20
CA SER A 397 -17.58 30.01 10.89
C SER A 397 -18.77 30.09 9.93
N ALA A 398 -19.79 30.86 10.32
CA ALA A 398 -20.94 31.19 9.49
C ALA A 398 -20.50 31.97 8.25
#